data_29c32370243d44208914694ccdc4689e
#
_entry.id   29c32370243d44208914694ccdc4689e
#
_cell.length_a   1.000
_cell.length_b   1.000
_cell.length_c   1.000
_cell.angle_alpha   90.00
_cell.angle_beta   90.00
_cell.angle_gamma   90.00
#
_symmetry.space_group_name_H-M   'P 1'
#
loop_
_entity.id
_entity.type
_entity.pdbx_description
1 polymer ?
#
loop_
_entity_poly.entity_id
_entity_poly.type
_entity_poly.pdbx_seq_one_letter_code
_entity_poly.pdbx_strand_id
1 'polypeptide(L)'
;MSSPFSFPRSPGSRPRRDGDAPTSRVKPRKPGPASITLVVLIALGAIIYAASIVWTEILWYRQMSATRVILTQWGAHIGLFAVGFLAATAMVYCAMAYAYRHRASSVRGETSAALRGYQEALEPVRRVTFWAVALFFGFTNGARLATEWQTLLQFLNSSSFGQVDPQFGLDISFFVFVLPALKVLVSFLMTVTSIGLVASIVVSYLYGTMRLTPRPHASKHARLQSGIMAACLSLFIAAHYWLGRYELLTQDSGSIHGALYSDINATLPAYSILAAVSALVAVLFVVAAFRGTWRLPVTGVAVTVIAALVLGGAYPALVQQFRVRPNQRSFESPYIQRNIDATLAAYGLENLDYQTNYDAATTASAGQFDNETLTSQ
;
A
#
# COMPACT_ATOMS: atom_id res chain seq x y z
N MET A 1 -94.46 -34.76 11.13
CA MET A 1 -94.57 -34.22 12.48
C MET A 1 -93.26 -33.52 12.78
N SER A 2 -93.26 -32.23 12.63
CA SER A 2 -93.08 -31.19 13.62
C SER A 2 -91.67 -31.20 14.27
N SER A 3 -90.86 -30.23 14.30
CA SER A 3 -90.93 -28.78 14.35
C SER A 3 -89.55 -28.16 14.36
N PRO A 4 -89.43 -26.90 14.08
CA PRO A 4 -88.11 -26.28 13.91
C PRO A 4 -87.62 -25.55 15.18
N PHE A 5 -86.30 -25.53 15.43
CA PHE A 5 -85.72 -24.60 16.37
C PHE A 5 -84.77 -23.66 15.61
N SER A 6 -85.23 -22.44 15.49
CA SER A 6 -84.41 -21.30 14.99
C SER A 6 -83.68 -20.68 16.16
N PHE A 7 -82.32 -20.58 16.06
CA PHE A 7 -81.49 -19.76 16.94
C PHE A 7 -81.26 -18.39 16.33
N PRO A 8 -81.25 -17.31 17.10
CA PRO A 8 -81.04 -15.98 16.60
C PRO A 8 -79.53 -15.73 16.27
N ARG A 9 -79.29 -15.16 15.10
CA ARG A 9 -77.97 -14.72 14.70
C ARG A 9 -77.51 -13.50 15.51
N SER A 10 -76.38 -13.63 16.22
CA SER A 10 -75.65 -12.51 16.82
C SER A 10 -75.11 -11.56 15.74
N PRO A 11 -75.06 -10.23 15.96
CA PRO A 11 -74.54 -9.29 15.02
C PRO A 11 -73.04 -9.45 14.94
N GLY A 12 -72.51 -9.58 13.69
CA GLY A 12 -71.10 -9.76 13.35
C GLY A 12 -70.23 -8.69 13.90
N SER A 13 -69.24 -9.08 14.69
CA SER A 13 -68.09 -8.30 15.03
C SER A 13 -67.23 -8.18 13.79
N ARG A 14 -67.17 -6.99 13.19
CA ARG A 14 -66.19 -6.64 12.14
C ARG A 14 -64.77 -6.82 12.73
N PRO A 15 -63.84 -7.49 12.03
CA PRO A 15 -62.45 -7.48 12.46
C PRO A 15 -61.94 -6.05 12.39
N ARG A 16 -61.48 -5.56 13.55
CA ARG A 16 -60.76 -4.31 13.72
C ARG A 16 -59.51 -4.40 12.89
N ARG A 17 -59.40 -3.60 11.83
CA ARG A 17 -58.13 -3.36 11.11
C ARG A 17 -57.21 -2.69 12.09
N ASP A 18 -56.30 -3.48 12.67
CA ASP A 18 -55.19 -2.97 13.46
C ASP A 18 -54.28 -2.14 12.56
N GLY A 19 -54.32 -0.85 12.85
CA GLY A 19 -53.22 0.01 12.99
C GLY A 19 -52.31 0.23 11.78
N ASP A 20 -52.65 1.15 10.93
CA ASP A 20 -51.67 2.05 10.38
C ASP A 20 -51.04 2.87 11.53
N ALA A 21 -50.04 2.31 12.19
CA ALA A 21 -49.13 3.11 12.97
C ALA A 21 -48.45 4.10 12.01
N PRO A 22 -48.55 5.40 12.21
CA PRO A 22 -47.84 6.35 11.39
C PRO A 22 -46.33 6.13 11.65
N THR A 23 -45.65 5.54 10.71
CA THR A 23 -44.16 5.60 10.67
C THR A 23 -43.81 7.06 10.60
N SER A 24 -43.55 7.67 11.74
CA SER A 24 -43.04 9.01 11.84
C SER A 24 -41.66 9.00 11.16
N ARG A 25 -41.62 9.39 9.88
CA ARG A 25 -40.42 9.76 9.20
C ARG A 25 -39.82 10.88 10.04
N VAL A 26 -38.79 10.55 10.84
CA VAL A 26 -37.97 11.52 11.53
C VAL A 26 -37.31 12.36 10.44
N LYS A 27 -37.92 13.51 10.15
CA LYS A 27 -37.28 14.50 9.25
C LYS A 27 -35.96 14.87 9.90
N PRO A 28 -34.83 14.83 9.17
CA PRO A 28 -33.55 15.29 9.70
C PRO A 28 -33.73 16.72 10.20
N ARG A 29 -33.55 16.90 11.51
CA ARG A 29 -33.67 18.21 12.14
C ARG A 29 -32.60 19.11 11.52
N LYS A 30 -33.00 20.19 10.84
CA LYS A 30 -32.05 21.18 10.34
C LYS A 30 -31.21 21.64 11.51
N PRO A 31 -29.85 21.70 11.38
CA PRO A 31 -29.01 22.16 12.47
C PRO A 31 -29.47 23.55 12.92
N GLY A 32 -29.69 23.72 14.21
CA GLY A 32 -30.11 25.00 14.78
C GLY A 32 -28.99 26.04 14.64
N PRO A 33 -29.29 27.34 14.72
CA PRO A 33 -28.27 28.38 14.60
C PRO A 33 -27.13 28.19 15.62
N ALA A 34 -27.43 27.72 16.83
CA ALA A 34 -26.43 27.45 17.87
C ALA A 34 -25.45 26.34 17.47
N SER A 35 -25.92 25.28 16.81
CA SER A 35 -25.03 24.21 16.33
C SER A 35 -24.12 24.67 15.17
N ILE A 36 -24.60 25.54 14.30
CA ILE A 36 -23.82 26.15 13.23
C ILE A 36 -22.73 27.05 13.84
N THR A 37 -23.09 27.89 14.80
CA THR A 37 -22.15 28.76 15.49
C THR A 37 -21.07 27.96 16.22
N LEU A 38 -21.42 26.86 16.89
CA LEU A 38 -20.48 25.98 17.56
C LEU A 38 -19.49 25.34 16.58
N VAL A 39 -19.98 24.85 15.43
CA VAL A 39 -19.11 24.27 14.37
C VAL A 39 -18.16 25.32 13.80
N VAL A 40 -18.65 26.56 13.57
CA VAL A 40 -17.80 27.67 13.10
C VAL A 40 -16.74 28.04 14.12
N LEU A 41 -17.07 28.10 15.41
CA LEU A 41 -16.11 28.38 16.47
C LEU A 41 -15.05 27.29 16.62
N ILE A 42 -15.45 26.03 16.53
CA ILE A 42 -14.50 24.89 16.55
C ILE A 42 -13.58 24.95 15.31
N ALA A 43 -14.13 25.21 14.14
CA ALA A 43 -13.34 25.33 12.91
C ALA A 43 -12.36 26.52 12.98
N LEU A 44 -12.81 27.68 13.49
CA LEU A 44 -11.95 28.85 13.70
C LEU A 44 -10.83 28.56 14.71
N GLY A 45 -11.16 27.92 15.83
CA GLY A 45 -10.18 27.49 16.83
C GLY A 45 -9.14 26.53 16.25
N ALA A 46 -9.56 25.56 15.45
CA ALA A 46 -8.68 24.62 14.77
C ALA A 46 -7.74 25.33 13.76
N ILE A 47 -8.27 26.31 13.01
CA ILE A 47 -7.47 27.13 12.07
C ILE A 47 -6.43 27.96 12.81
N ILE A 48 -6.82 28.63 13.90
CA ILE A 48 -5.90 29.45 14.72
C ILE A 48 -4.80 28.55 15.33
N TYR A 49 -5.18 27.38 15.85
CA TYR A 49 -4.24 26.41 16.39
C TYR A 49 -3.22 25.93 15.34
N ALA A 50 -3.71 25.53 14.16
CA ALA A 50 -2.85 25.12 13.05
C ALA A 50 -1.92 26.26 12.59
N ALA A 51 -2.46 27.49 12.46
CA ALA A 51 -1.68 28.66 12.08
C ALA A 51 -0.60 28.99 13.14
N SER A 52 -0.91 28.81 14.43
CA SER A 52 0.06 29.01 15.52
C SER A 52 1.23 28.04 15.44
N ILE A 53 0.97 26.75 15.17
CA ILE A 53 2.03 25.74 14.99
C ILE A 53 2.94 26.14 13.83
N VAL A 54 2.35 26.40 12.67
CA VAL A 54 3.09 26.81 11.46
C VAL A 54 3.92 28.07 11.70
N TRP A 55 3.32 29.06 12.36
CA TRP A 55 3.99 30.33 12.67
C TRP A 55 5.18 30.15 13.61
N THR A 56 5.00 29.34 14.65
CA THR A 56 6.06 29.02 15.61
C THR A 56 7.23 28.30 14.93
N GLU A 57 6.93 27.33 14.04
CA GLU A 57 7.94 26.60 13.27
C GLU A 57 8.72 27.55 12.36
N ILE A 58 8.05 28.45 11.62
CA ILE A 58 8.69 29.45 10.77
C ILE A 58 9.63 30.36 11.58
N LEU A 59 9.16 30.85 12.75
CA LEU A 59 9.99 31.70 13.60
C LEU A 59 11.23 30.98 14.12
N TRP A 60 11.09 29.71 14.50
CA TRP A 60 12.22 28.89 14.96
C TRP A 60 13.28 28.71 13.88
N TYR A 61 12.87 28.33 12.65
CA TYR A 61 13.81 28.23 11.52
C TYR A 61 14.43 29.56 11.14
N ARG A 62 13.69 30.66 11.24
CA ARG A 62 14.25 32.01 11.00
C ARG A 62 15.32 32.39 12.03
N GLN A 63 15.10 32.09 13.29
CA GLN A 63 16.05 32.35 14.37
C GLN A 63 17.37 31.60 14.15
N MET A 64 17.29 30.37 13.61
CA MET A 64 18.46 29.56 13.29
C MET A 64 19.09 29.88 11.92
N SER A 65 18.61 30.88 11.19
CA SER A 65 19.04 31.23 9.82
C SER A 65 18.85 30.07 8.83
N ALA A 66 17.98 29.11 9.13
CA ALA A 66 17.71 27.88 8.38
C ALA A 66 16.42 27.93 7.54
N THR A 67 15.99 29.12 7.11
CA THR A 67 14.75 29.33 6.33
C THR A 67 14.73 28.50 5.02
N ARG A 68 15.89 28.24 4.41
CA ARG A 68 15.96 27.39 3.21
C ARG A 68 15.50 25.97 3.49
N VAL A 69 15.77 25.42 4.67
CA VAL A 69 15.40 24.04 5.04
C VAL A 69 13.88 23.90 5.06
N ILE A 70 13.17 24.79 5.75
CA ILE A 70 11.70 24.74 5.83
C ILE A 70 11.05 24.94 4.46
N LEU A 71 11.59 25.86 3.62
CA LEU A 71 11.08 26.09 2.27
C LEU A 71 11.28 24.86 1.37
N THR A 72 12.43 24.19 1.46
CA THR A 72 12.69 22.95 0.71
C THR A 72 11.78 21.82 1.18
N GLN A 73 11.63 21.66 2.49
CA GLN A 73 10.75 20.65 3.08
C GLN A 73 9.29 20.85 2.66
N TRP A 74 8.76 22.07 2.83
CA TRP A 74 7.36 22.36 2.47
C TRP A 74 7.15 22.31 0.95
N GLY A 75 8.12 22.79 0.18
CA GLY A 75 8.08 22.68 -1.28
C GLY A 75 8.02 21.23 -1.75
N ALA A 76 8.81 20.34 -1.15
CA ALA A 76 8.79 18.91 -1.45
C ALA A 76 7.46 18.26 -1.01
N HIS A 77 6.96 18.56 0.20
CA HIS A 77 5.66 18.06 0.66
C HIS A 77 4.52 18.48 -0.27
N ILE A 78 4.41 19.78 -0.59
CA ILE A 78 3.34 20.32 -1.44
C ILE A 78 3.48 19.78 -2.87
N GLY A 79 4.70 19.72 -3.39
CA GLY A 79 4.97 19.19 -4.73
C GLY A 79 4.57 17.73 -4.87
N LEU A 80 5.01 16.87 -3.93
CA LEU A 80 4.64 15.46 -3.91
C LEU A 80 3.15 15.24 -3.67
N PHE A 81 2.54 16.01 -2.75
CA PHE A 81 1.10 15.98 -2.57
C PHE A 81 0.37 16.29 -3.87
N ALA A 82 0.74 17.37 -4.55
CA ALA A 82 0.09 17.78 -5.79
C ALA A 82 0.24 16.73 -6.89
N VAL A 83 1.43 16.17 -7.08
CA VAL A 83 1.68 15.12 -8.06
C VAL A 83 0.86 13.87 -7.72
N GLY A 84 0.91 13.38 -6.48
CA GLY A 84 0.16 12.20 -6.04
C GLY A 84 -1.34 12.40 -6.12
N PHE A 85 -1.84 13.57 -5.68
CA PHE A 85 -3.24 13.95 -5.74
C PHE A 85 -3.77 13.99 -7.18
N LEU A 86 -3.07 14.69 -8.08
CA LEU A 86 -3.49 14.82 -9.47
C LEU A 86 -3.43 13.49 -10.21
N ALA A 87 -2.34 12.74 -10.06
CA ALA A 87 -2.17 11.44 -10.71
C ALA A 87 -3.23 10.42 -10.24
N ALA A 88 -3.46 10.30 -8.94
CA ALA A 88 -4.45 9.37 -8.41
C ALA A 88 -5.88 9.80 -8.75
N THR A 89 -6.20 11.09 -8.63
CA THR A 89 -7.52 11.65 -9.04
C THR A 89 -7.79 11.39 -10.52
N ALA A 90 -6.83 11.69 -11.38
CA ALA A 90 -6.97 11.48 -12.82
C ALA A 90 -7.16 10.01 -13.16
N MET A 91 -6.35 9.12 -12.57
CA MET A 91 -6.42 7.69 -12.83
C MET A 91 -7.78 7.11 -12.42
N VAL A 92 -8.24 7.40 -11.18
CA VAL A 92 -9.51 6.88 -10.66
C VAL A 92 -10.70 7.46 -11.43
N TYR A 93 -10.69 8.77 -11.69
CA TYR A 93 -11.75 9.43 -12.46
C TYR A 93 -11.82 8.88 -13.90
N CYS A 94 -10.68 8.80 -14.59
CA CYS A 94 -10.62 8.27 -15.96
C CYS A 94 -11.06 6.80 -16.02
N ALA A 95 -10.68 5.98 -15.04
CA ALA A 95 -11.10 4.59 -14.97
C ALA A 95 -12.62 4.45 -14.84
N MET A 96 -13.25 5.22 -13.94
CA MET A 96 -14.71 5.25 -13.78
C MET A 96 -15.42 5.85 -14.99
N ALA A 97 -14.91 6.96 -15.53
CA ALA A 97 -15.50 7.63 -16.67
C ALA A 97 -15.46 6.78 -17.94
N TYR A 98 -14.36 6.06 -18.17
CA TYR A 98 -14.24 5.13 -19.30
C TYR A 98 -15.21 3.96 -19.16
N ALA A 99 -15.29 3.33 -17.98
CA ALA A 99 -16.24 2.25 -17.70
C ALA A 99 -17.70 2.69 -17.93
N TYR A 100 -18.05 3.89 -17.48
CA TYR A 100 -19.37 4.46 -17.68
C TYR A 100 -19.65 4.81 -19.15
N ARG A 101 -18.70 5.42 -19.87
CA ARG A 101 -18.87 5.84 -21.27
C ARG A 101 -19.20 4.67 -22.20
N HIS A 102 -18.66 3.48 -21.91
CA HIS A 102 -18.86 2.26 -22.68
C HIS A 102 -19.93 1.33 -22.06
N ARG A 103 -20.87 1.90 -21.30
CA ARG A 103 -21.99 1.13 -20.73
C ARG A 103 -22.86 0.53 -21.82
N ALA A 104 -23.44 -0.64 -21.56
CA ALA A 104 -24.33 -1.27 -22.52
C ALA A 104 -25.67 -0.53 -22.60
N SER A 105 -25.99 0.02 -23.77
CA SER A 105 -27.26 0.72 -24.01
C SER A 105 -28.49 -0.21 -24.11
N SER A 106 -28.30 -1.52 -24.26
CA SER A 106 -29.33 -2.48 -24.62
C SER A 106 -29.75 -3.49 -23.53
N VAL A 107 -29.26 -3.37 -22.29
CA VAL A 107 -29.52 -4.38 -21.25
C VAL A 107 -30.68 -3.98 -20.31
N ARG A 108 -31.74 -3.37 -20.85
CA ARG A 108 -32.93 -3.01 -20.05
C ARG A 108 -33.74 -4.24 -19.56
N GLY A 109 -33.55 -5.42 -20.10
CA GLY A 109 -34.39 -6.58 -19.81
C GLY A 109 -33.96 -7.50 -18.66
N GLU A 110 -32.66 -7.54 -18.30
CA GLU A 110 -32.13 -8.60 -17.43
C GLU A 110 -31.38 -8.12 -16.18
N THR A 111 -31.35 -6.82 -15.91
CA THR A 111 -30.74 -6.31 -14.67
C THR A 111 -31.68 -6.58 -13.51
N SER A 112 -31.16 -7.08 -12.37
CA SER A 112 -31.97 -7.29 -11.16
C SER A 112 -32.65 -6.00 -10.71
N ALA A 113 -33.88 -6.09 -10.17
CA ALA A 113 -34.65 -4.92 -9.73
C ALA A 113 -33.87 -4.05 -8.73
N ALA A 114 -33.07 -4.68 -7.87
CA ALA A 114 -32.19 -3.99 -6.92
C ALA A 114 -31.13 -3.09 -7.62
N LEU A 115 -30.43 -3.63 -8.63
CA LEU A 115 -29.42 -2.83 -9.37
C LEU A 115 -30.04 -1.66 -10.13
N ARG A 116 -31.28 -1.82 -10.64
CA ARG A 116 -32.00 -0.71 -11.27
C ARG A 116 -32.28 0.43 -10.30
N GLY A 117 -32.74 0.12 -9.09
CA GLY A 117 -32.97 1.13 -8.05
C GLY A 117 -31.69 1.92 -7.70
N TYR A 118 -30.53 1.24 -7.61
CA TYR A 118 -29.25 1.93 -7.40
C TYR A 118 -28.82 2.79 -8.60
N GLN A 119 -29.02 2.32 -9.84
CA GLN A 119 -28.74 3.11 -11.04
C GLN A 119 -29.58 4.37 -11.10
N GLU A 120 -30.90 4.26 -10.85
CA GLU A 120 -31.84 5.40 -10.86
C GLU A 120 -31.50 6.42 -9.77
N ALA A 121 -31.09 5.96 -8.59
CA ALA A 121 -30.69 6.85 -7.49
C ALA A 121 -29.35 7.55 -7.75
N LEU A 122 -28.41 6.87 -8.40
CA LEU A 122 -27.06 7.42 -8.68
C LEU A 122 -26.99 8.29 -9.94
N GLU A 123 -27.84 8.07 -10.94
CA GLU A 123 -27.78 8.78 -12.22
C GLU A 123 -27.79 10.32 -12.09
N PRO A 124 -28.69 10.93 -11.26
CA PRO A 124 -28.73 12.39 -11.10
C PRO A 124 -27.47 12.96 -10.42
N VAL A 125 -26.87 12.21 -9.50
CA VAL A 125 -25.70 12.65 -8.72
C VAL A 125 -24.37 12.05 -9.20
N ARG A 126 -24.38 11.28 -10.28
CA ARG A 126 -23.25 10.52 -10.78
C ARG A 126 -21.95 11.33 -10.92
N ARG A 127 -22.02 12.52 -11.55
CA ARG A 127 -20.84 13.37 -11.75
C ARG A 127 -20.22 13.75 -10.41
N VAL A 128 -21.06 14.12 -9.46
CA VAL A 128 -20.61 14.48 -8.11
C VAL A 128 -19.99 13.27 -7.42
N THR A 129 -20.61 12.09 -7.52
CA THR A 129 -20.09 10.84 -6.93
C THR A 129 -18.74 10.47 -7.54
N PHE A 130 -18.56 10.54 -8.86
CA PHE A 130 -17.28 10.21 -9.51
C PHE A 130 -16.17 11.19 -9.07
N TRP A 131 -16.47 12.49 -9.00
CA TRP A 131 -15.52 13.45 -8.49
C TRP A 131 -15.24 13.26 -7.00
N ALA A 132 -16.26 13.01 -6.19
CA ALA A 132 -16.08 12.79 -4.75
C ALA A 132 -15.16 11.58 -4.48
N VAL A 133 -15.40 10.46 -5.17
CA VAL A 133 -14.56 9.25 -5.04
C VAL A 133 -13.14 9.50 -5.54
N ALA A 134 -13.00 10.14 -6.72
CA ALA A 134 -11.69 10.42 -7.29
C ALA A 134 -10.87 11.40 -6.41
N LEU A 135 -11.50 12.47 -5.91
CA LEU A 135 -10.86 13.44 -5.02
C LEU A 135 -10.50 12.82 -3.67
N PHE A 136 -11.35 11.96 -3.12
CA PHE A 136 -11.06 11.25 -1.86
C PHE A 136 -9.81 10.37 -1.99
N PHE A 137 -9.75 9.53 -3.02
CA PHE A 137 -8.58 8.68 -3.26
C PHE A 137 -7.36 9.49 -3.73
N GLY A 138 -7.58 10.57 -4.45
CA GLY A 138 -6.54 11.54 -4.79
C GLY A 138 -5.92 12.15 -3.54
N PHE A 139 -6.74 12.66 -2.63
CA PHE A 139 -6.28 13.28 -1.39
C PHE A 139 -5.49 12.28 -0.50
N THR A 140 -6.03 11.08 -0.28
CA THR A 140 -5.38 10.06 0.55
C THR A 140 -4.04 9.60 -0.03
N ASN A 141 -3.96 9.40 -1.37
CA ASN A 141 -2.71 8.99 -2.02
C ASN A 141 -1.72 10.17 -2.15
N GLY A 142 -2.20 11.39 -2.37
CA GLY A 142 -1.37 12.59 -2.33
C GLY A 142 -0.76 12.82 -0.96
N ALA A 143 -1.56 12.71 0.10
CA ALA A 143 -1.08 12.83 1.48
C ALA A 143 -0.04 11.76 1.81
N ARG A 144 -0.27 10.49 1.42
CA ARG A 144 0.69 9.42 1.60
C ARG A 144 2.00 9.67 0.83
N LEU A 145 1.92 10.13 -0.43
CA LEU A 145 3.13 10.41 -1.20
C LEU A 145 3.90 11.59 -0.62
N ALA A 146 3.22 12.59 -0.06
CA ALA A 146 3.85 13.73 0.59
C ALA A 146 4.72 13.33 1.79
N THR A 147 4.40 12.23 2.52
CA THR A 147 5.24 11.76 3.63
C THR A 147 6.60 11.24 3.19
N GLU A 148 6.76 10.91 1.91
CA GLU A 148 8.00 10.38 1.32
C GLU A 148 8.96 11.48 0.81
N TRP A 149 8.79 12.71 1.26
CA TRP A 149 9.57 13.86 0.79
C TRP A 149 11.08 13.70 1.01
N GLN A 150 11.49 13.09 2.14
CA GLN A 150 12.90 12.82 2.44
C GLN A 150 13.50 11.85 1.42
N THR A 151 12.82 10.75 1.16
CA THR A 151 13.22 9.74 0.17
C THR A 151 13.45 10.37 -1.20
N LEU A 152 12.52 11.27 -1.63
CA LEU A 152 12.66 11.97 -2.90
C LEU A 152 13.87 12.93 -2.90
N LEU A 153 14.04 13.75 -1.85
CA LEU A 153 15.16 14.69 -1.77
C LEU A 153 16.51 13.97 -1.72
N GLN A 154 16.58 12.85 -0.99
CA GLN A 154 17.78 12.00 -0.95
C GLN A 154 18.08 11.40 -2.32
N PHE A 155 17.07 10.93 -3.05
CA PHE A 155 17.26 10.43 -4.41
C PHE A 155 17.76 11.51 -5.38
N LEU A 156 17.17 12.71 -5.33
CA LEU A 156 17.55 13.83 -6.22
C LEU A 156 18.97 14.38 -5.94
N ASN A 157 19.45 14.20 -4.71
CA ASN A 157 20.79 14.64 -4.28
C ASN A 157 21.71 13.45 -4.00
N SER A 158 21.45 12.31 -4.65
CA SER A 158 22.27 11.11 -4.48
C SER A 158 23.69 11.31 -4.96
N SER A 159 24.64 10.76 -4.21
CA SER A 159 26.06 10.72 -4.58
C SER A 159 26.59 9.29 -4.43
N SER A 160 27.53 8.89 -5.28
CA SER A 160 28.17 7.58 -5.16
C SER A 160 29.09 7.55 -3.93
N PHE A 161 29.08 6.44 -3.21
CA PHE A 161 30.01 6.20 -2.10
C PHE A 161 31.34 5.59 -2.54
N GLY A 162 31.42 5.11 -3.81
CA GLY A 162 32.63 4.47 -4.34
C GLY A 162 32.91 3.08 -3.75
N GLN A 163 31.98 2.55 -2.95
CA GLN A 163 32.04 1.20 -2.38
C GLN A 163 30.92 0.34 -2.96
N VAL A 164 31.22 -0.90 -3.27
CA VAL A 164 30.26 -1.84 -3.87
C VAL A 164 29.87 -2.92 -2.89
N ASP A 165 28.60 -3.29 -2.92
CA ASP A 165 28.07 -4.42 -2.18
C ASP A 165 28.64 -5.74 -2.72
N PRO A 166 29.13 -6.67 -1.87
CA PRO A 166 29.69 -7.94 -2.29
C PRO A 166 28.67 -8.93 -2.87
N GLN A 167 27.36 -8.75 -2.63
CA GLN A 167 26.33 -9.67 -3.08
C GLN A 167 25.82 -9.36 -4.49
N PHE A 168 25.59 -8.08 -4.81
CA PHE A 168 25.04 -7.64 -6.10
C PHE A 168 26.05 -6.85 -6.94
N GLY A 169 27.20 -6.44 -6.38
CA GLY A 169 28.18 -5.63 -7.07
C GLY A 169 27.71 -4.21 -7.42
N LEU A 170 26.72 -3.71 -6.70
CA LEU A 170 26.17 -2.36 -6.87
C LEU A 170 26.78 -1.41 -5.83
N ASP A 171 26.94 -0.14 -6.21
CA ASP A 171 27.36 0.90 -5.25
C ASP A 171 26.36 0.98 -4.09
N ILE A 172 26.86 1.16 -2.87
CA ILE A 172 26.06 1.24 -1.65
C ILE A 172 25.02 2.37 -1.75
N SER A 173 25.33 3.45 -2.47
CA SER A 173 24.40 4.56 -2.72
C SER A 173 23.10 4.13 -3.41
N PHE A 174 23.11 3.05 -4.21
CA PHE A 174 21.91 2.48 -4.80
C PHE A 174 20.90 2.03 -3.70
N PHE A 175 21.40 1.34 -2.69
CA PHE A 175 20.53 0.82 -1.60
C PHE A 175 20.01 1.94 -0.70
N VAL A 176 20.78 3.01 -0.54
CA VAL A 176 20.43 4.14 0.35
C VAL A 176 19.49 5.13 -0.34
N PHE A 177 19.71 5.45 -1.62
CA PHE A 177 19.00 6.54 -2.30
C PHE A 177 18.05 6.04 -3.39
N VAL A 178 18.49 5.13 -4.26
CA VAL A 178 17.74 4.75 -5.46
C VAL A 178 16.66 3.72 -5.13
N LEU A 179 17.00 2.67 -4.38
CA LEU A 179 16.09 1.58 -4.03
C LEU A 179 14.85 2.06 -3.27
N PRO A 180 14.95 2.90 -2.20
CA PRO A 180 13.77 3.42 -1.52
C PRO A 180 12.87 4.25 -2.45
N ALA A 181 13.45 5.10 -3.30
CA ALA A 181 12.69 5.93 -4.23
C ALA A 181 11.93 5.08 -5.27
N LEU A 182 12.57 4.04 -5.83
CA LEU A 182 11.91 3.10 -6.74
C LEU A 182 10.79 2.32 -6.04
N LYS A 183 10.95 1.93 -4.79
CA LYS A 183 9.92 1.26 -3.99
C LYS A 183 8.72 2.15 -3.74
N VAL A 184 8.95 3.42 -3.40
CA VAL A 184 7.87 4.42 -3.25
C VAL A 184 7.10 4.57 -4.56
N LEU A 185 7.80 4.71 -5.69
CA LEU A 185 7.17 4.83 -7.01
C LEU A 185 6.34 3.59 -7.35
N VAL A 186 6.90 2.39 -7.23
CA VAL A 186 6.19 1.13 -7.54
C VAL A 186 4.99 0.93 -6.61
N SER A 187 5.14 1.19 -5.31
CA SER A 187 4.05 1.11 -4.32
C SER A 187 2.92 2.10 -4.63
N PHE A 188 3.26 3.34 -5.02
CA PHE A 188 2.28 4.34 -5.44
C PHE A 188 1.51 3.89 -6.69
N LEU A 189 2.21 3.47 -7.75
CA LEU A 189 1.61 3.00 -9.00
C LEU A 189 0.73 1.76 -8.77
N MET A 190 1.19 0.83 -7.95
CA MET A 190 0.44 -0.38 -7.57
C MET A 190 -0.86 0.00 -6.83
N THR A 191 -0.79 0.91 -5.86
CA THR A 191 -1.96 1.35 -5.09
C THR A 191 -2.97 2.07 -5.97
N VAL A 192 -2.54 3.05 -6.76
CA VAL A 192 -3.42 3.84 -7.62
C VAL A 192 -4.07 2.98 -8.70
N THR A 193 -3.30 2.05 -9.30
CA THR A 193 -3.83 1.11 -10.30
C THR A 193 -4.84 0.13 -9.69
N SER A 194 -4.59 -0.36 -8.47
CA SER A 194 -5.52 -1.23 -7.74
C SER A 194 -6.85 -0.52 -7.47
N ILE A 195 -6.80 0.71 -6.98
CA ILE A 195 -8.00 1.52 -6.71
C ILE A 195 -8.77 1.78 -8.02
N GLY A 196 -8.06 2.17 -9.09
CA GLY A 196 -8.67 2.41 -10.40
C GLY A 196 -9.30 1.14 -10.98
N LEU A 197 -8.65 -0.01 -10.85
CA LEU A 197 -9.17 -1.31 -11.27
C LEU A 197 -10.46 -1.66 -10.52
N VAL A 198 -10.45 -1.57 -9.19
CA VAL A 198 -11.64 -1.83 -8.36
C VAL A 198 -12.77 -0.88 -8.71
N ALA A 199 -12.48 0.43 -8.80
CA ALA A 199 -13.48 1.44 -9.17
C ALA A 199 -14.09 1.18 -10.56
N SER A 200 -13.27 0.79 -11.55
CA SER A 200 -13.75 0.45 -12.90
C SER A 200 -14.60 -0.80 -12.91
N ILE A 201 -14.26 -1.84 -12.14
CA ILE A 201 -15.04 -3.08 -12.01
C ILE A 201 -16.39 -2.78 -11.34
N VAL A 202 -16.40 -1.98 -10.26
CA VAL A 202 -17.64 -1.58 -9.57
C VAL A 202 -18.58 -0.82 -10.51
N VAL A 203 -18.06 0.16 -11.25
CA VAL A 203 -18.86 0.89 -12.24
C VAL A 203 -19.35 -0.03 -13.36
N SER A 204 -18.49 -0.91 -13.88
CA SER A 204 -18.84 -1.88 -14.93
C SER A 204 -19.92 -2.86 -14.46
N TYR A 205 -19.86 -3.32 -13.23
CA TYR A 205 -20.87 -4.18 -12.62
C TYR A 205 -22.19 -3.44 -12.41
N LEU A 206 -22.14 -2.23 -11.84
CA LEU A 206 -23.30 -1.41 -11.57
C LEU A 206 -24.08 -1.08 -12.86
N TYR A 207 -23.38 -0.75 -13.94
CA TYR A 207 -23.99 -0.39 -15.24
C TYR A 207 -24.17 -1.59 -16.19
N GLY A 208 -24.02 -2.83 -15.70
CA GLY A 208 -24.36 -4.08 -16.41
C GLY A 208 -23.43 -4.48 -17.54
N THR A 209 -22.28 -3.81 -17.69
CA THR A 209 -21.25 -4.18 -18.68
C THR A 209 -20.45 -5.43 -18.26
N MET A 210 -20.47 -5.75 -16.95
CA MET A 210 -19.87 -6.94 -16.38
C MET A 210 -20.89 -7.66 -15.49
N ARG A 211 -21.04 -8.99 -15.62
CA ARG A 211 -21.93 -9.83 -14.83
C ARG A 211 -21.13 -11.00 -14.27
N LEU A 212 -21.35 -11.31 -13.00
CA LEU A 212 -20.68 -12.42 -12.32
C LEU A 212 -21.53 -13.71 -12.32
N THR A 213 -22.86 -13.56 -12.32
CA THR A 213 -23.80 -14.68 -12.24
C THR A 213 -25.03 -14.42 -13.12
N PRO A 214 -25.74 -15.46 -13.65
CA PRO A 214 -25.44 -16.88 -13.61
C PRO A 214 -24.39 -17.31 -14.64
N ARG A 215 -24.13 -16.51 -15.68
CA ARG A 215 -23.08 -16.74 -16.67
C ARG A 215 -22.16 -15.53 -16.71
N PRO A 216 -20.87 -15.68 -16.34
CA PRO A 216 -19.92 -14.58 -16.36
C PRO A 216 -19.82 -13.99 -17.78
N HIS A 217 -20.13 -12.71 -17.90
CA HIS A 217 -20.04 -11.98 -19.16
C HIS A 217 -19.47 -10.59 -18.92
N ALA A 218 -18.54 -10.17 -19.78
CA ALA A 218 -18.00 -8.82 -19.79
C ALA A 218 -18.02 -8.29 -21.23
N SER A 219 -18.46 -7.06 -21.40
CA SER A 219 -18.41 -6.37 -22.69
C SER A 219 -16.94 -6.26 -23.16
N LYS A 220 -16.72 -6.11 -24.47
CA LYS A 220 -15.38 -5.98 -25.06
C LYS A 220 -14.57 -4.85 -24.38
N HIS A 221 -15.21 -3.70 -24.15
CA HIS A 221 -14.55 -2.53 -23.52
C HIS A 221 -14.26 -2.74 -22.03
N ALA A 222 -15.21 -3.29 -21.26
CA ALA A 222 -14.99 -3.61 -19.85
C ALA A 222 -13.86 -4.65 -19.67
N ARG A 223 -13.82 -5.64 -20.54
CA ARG A 223 -12.79 -6.67 -20.57
C ARG A 223 -11.41 -6.10 -20.90
N LEU A 224 -11.35 -5.24 -21.93
CA LEU A 224 -10.09 -4.62 -22.33
C LEU A 224 -9.55 -3.70 -21.21
N GLN A 225 -10.41 -2.85 -20.65
CA GLN A 225 -10.02 -1.96 -19.56
C GLN A 225 -9.53 -2.72 -18.33
N SER A 226 -10.35 -3.65 -17.81
CA SER A 226 -9.97 -4.41 -16.61
C SER A 226 -8.78 -5.33 -16.85
N GLY A 227 -8.66 -5.90 -18.05
CA GLY A 227 -7.51 -6.73 -18.43
C GLY A 227 -6.20 -5.95 -18.52
N ILE A 228 -6.20 -4.75 -19.15
CA ILE A 228 -5.01 -3.91 -19.21
C ILE A 228 -4.62 -3.42 -17.81
N MET A 229 -5.59 -2.95 -17.01
CA MET A 229 -5.30 -2.49 -15.64
C MET A 229 -4.78 -3.62 -14.76
N ALA A 230 -5.34 -4.84 -14.88
CA ALA A 230 -4.84 -6.01 -14.16
C ALA A 230 -3.45 -6.43 -14.64
N ALA A 231 -3.15 -6.28 -15.94
CA ALA A 231 -1.81 -6.52 -16.48
C ALA A 231 -0.79 -5.51 -15.92
N CYS A 232 -1.13 -4.21 -15.90
CA CYS A 232 -0.28 -3.20 -15.29
C CYS A 232 -0.05 -3.47 -13.80
N LEU A 233 -1.10 -3.85 -13.06
CA LEU A 233 -0.98 -4.21 -11.64
C LEU A 233 -0.05 -5.41 -11.45
N SER A 234 -0.20 -6.47 -12.26
CA SER A 234 0.67 -7.65 -12.21
C SER A 234 2.12 -7.31 -12.55
N LEU A 235 2.35 -6.36 -13.48
CA LEU A 235 3.69 -5.86 -13.80
C LEU A 235 4.30 -5.07 -12.62
N PHE A 236 3.51 -4.26 -11.94
CA PHE A 236 3.99 -3.55 -10.74
C PHE A 236 4.27 -4.52 -9.58
N ILE A 237 3.49 -5.60 -9.45
CA ILE A 237 3.79 -6.68 -8.49
C ILE A 237 5.10 -7.38 -8.86
N ALA A 238 5.35 -7.64 -10.16
CA ALA A 238 6.62 -8.19 -10.61
C ALA A 238 7.80 -7.26 -10.27
N ALA A 239 7.65 -5.95 -10.51
CA ALA A 239 8.65 -4.94 -10.12
C ALA A 239 8.85 -4.88 -8.60
N HIS A 240 7.79 -4.99 -7.82
CA HIS A 240 7.86 -5.05 -6.35
C HIS A 240 8.70 -6.24 -5.86
N TYR A 241 8.46 -7.46 -6.37
CA TYR A 241 9.28 -8.62 -6.04
C TYR A 241 10.72 -8.49 -6.54
N TRP A 242 10.91 -7.90 -7.72
CA TRP A 242 12.26 -7.65 -8.24
C TRP A 242 13.06 -6.71 -7.38
N LEU A 243 12.47 -5.60 -6.91
CA LEU A 243 13.11 -4.67 -5.98
C LEU A 243 13.28 -5.29 -4.58
N GLY A 244 12.36 -6.14 -4.15
CA GLY A 244 12.44 -6.87 -2.89
C GLY A 244 13.70 -7.73 -2.75
N ARG A 245 14.31 -8.17 -3.86
CA ARG A 245 15.58 -8.89 -3.85
C ARG A 245 16.73 -8.06 -3.27
N TYR A 246 16.76 -6.78 -3.61
CA TYR A 246 17.77 -5.85 -3.13
C TYR A 246 17.50 -5.41 -1.68
N GLU A 247 16.22 -5.34 -1.32
CA GLU A 247 15.79 -4.97 0.04
C GLU A 247 16.27 -5.96 1.11
N LEU A 248 16.49 -7.24 0.76
CA LEU A 248 17.00 -8.25 1.68
C LEU A 248 18.30 -7.81 2.36
N LEU A 249 19.15 -7.00 1.70
CA LEU A 249 20.39 -6.51 2.28
C LEU A 249 20.21 -5.38 3.30
N THR A 250 19.06 -4.71 3.29
CA THR A 250 18.78 -3.55 4.15
C THR A 250 17.76 -3.84 5.24
N GLN A 251 17.20 -5.06 5.27
CA GLN A 251 16.20 -5.45 6.26
C GLN A 251 16.85 -5.80 7.61
N ASP A 252 16.05 -5.66 8.67
CA ASP A 252 16.43 -6.14 10.00
C ASP A 252 16.06 -7.64 10.11
N SER A 253 17.11 -8.47 10.23
CA SER A 253 16.96 -9.92 10.38
C SER A 253 16.90 -10.37 11.87
N GLY A 254 16.77 -9.41 12.78
CA GLY A 254 16.69 -9.63 14.23
C GLY A 254 18.03 -9.87 14.91
N SER A 255 18.99 -10.50 14.26
CA SER A 255 20.35 -10.71 14.78
C SER A 255 21.33 -9.65 14.24
N ILE A 256 21.16 -9.27 12.99
CA ILE A 256 21.97 -8.24 12.29
C ILE A 256 21.09 -7.45 11.33
N HIS A 257 21.51 -6.25 10.98
CA HIS A 257 20.96 -5.54 9.83
C HIS A 257 21.61 -6.10 8.56
N GLY A 258 20.81 -6.73 7.69
CA GLY A 258 21.28 -7.35 6.46
C GLY A 258 20.73 -8.75 6.25
N ALA A 259 21.11 -9.37 5.12
CA ALA A 259 20.65 -10.68 4.73
C ALA A 259 21.44 -11.80 5.41
N LEU A 260 20.72 -12.80 5.91
CA LEU A 260 21.27 -14.04 6.44
C LEU A 260 21.28 -15.15 5.38
N TYR A 261 21.72 -16.35 5.75
CA TYR A 261 21.81 -17.51 4.87
C TYR A 261 20.47 -17.83 4.18
N SER A 262 19.38 -17.85 4.94
CA SER A 262 18.04 -18.13 4.40
C SER A 262 17.57 -17.07 3.40
N ASP A 263 17.93 -15.80 3.62
CA ASP A 263 17.54 -14.72 2.74
C ASP A 263 18.21 -14.84 1.37
N ILE A 264 19.50 -15.14 1.34
CA ILE A 264 20.25 -15.27 0.09
C ILE A 264 19.95 -16.59 -0.63
N ASN A 265 19.79 -17.70 0.10
CA ASN A 265 19.68 -19.03 -0.52
C ASN A 265 18.23 -19.50 -0.71
N ALA A 266 17.24 -18.86 -0.05
CA ALA A 266 15.84 -19.22 -0.20
C ALA A 266 14.98 -18.04 -0.64
N THR A 267 15.01 -16.88 0.06
CA THR A 267 14.12 -15.75 -0.21
C THR A 267 14.48 -15.04 -1.52
N LEU A 268 15.77 -14.82 -1.81
CA LEU A 268 16.22 -14.14 -3.02
C LEU A 268 15.84 -14.90 -4.31
N PRO A 269 16.10 -16.23 -4.47
CA PRO A 269 15.61 -16.99 -5.62
C PRO A 269 14.08 -17.03 -5.66
N ALA A 270 13.39 -17.14 -4.52
CA ALA A 270 11.93 -17.08 -4.46
C ALA A 270 11.37 -15.77 -5.04
N TYR A 271 11.93 -14.63 -4.65
CA TYR A 271 11.53 -13.33 -5.18
C TYR A 271 11.79 -13.21 -6.70
N SER A 272 12.87 -13.80 -7.19
CA SER A 272 13.17 -13.84 -8.62
C SER A 272 12.12 -14.63 -9.40
N ILE A 273 11.71 -15.80 -8.88
CA ILE A 273 10.67 -16.64 -9.45
C ILE A 273 9.32 -15.92 -9.40
N LEU A 274 8.96 -15.31 -8.26
CA LEU A 274 7.71 -14.57 -8.10
C LEU A 274 7.61 -13.37 -9.03
N ALA A 275 8.72 -12.66 -9.27
CA ALA A 275 8.78 -11.58 -10.24
C ALA A 275 8.52 -12.10 -11.66
N ALA A 276 9.17 -13.19 -12.07
CA ALA A 276 8.99 -13.80 -13.39
C ALA A 276 7.55 -14.33 -13.59
N VAL A 277 6.99 -15.01 -12.59
CA VAL A 277 5.60 -15.51 -12.61
C VAL A 277 4.61 -14.35 -12.71
N SER A 278 4.79 -13.28 -11.91
CA SER A 278 3.93 -12.10 -11.96
C SER A 278 4.00 -11.38 -13.31
N ALA A 279 5.18 -11.30 -13.92
CA ALA A 279 5.34 -10.76 -15.27
C ALA A 279 4.64 -11.63 -16.34
N LEU A 280 4.74 -12.96 -16.21
CA LEU A 280 3.99 -13.88 -17.07
C LEU A 280 2.48 -13.69 -16.93
N VAL A 281 1.97 -13.53 -15.70
CA VAL A 281 0.54 -13.27 -15.45
C VAL A 281 0.11 -11.94 -16.07
N ALA A 282 0.96 -10.91 -16.06
CA ALA A 282 0.67 -9.67 -16.78
C ALA A 282 0.44 -9.92 -18.29
N VAL A 283 1.29 -10.72 -18.93
CA VAL A 283 1.11 -11.11 -20.34
C VAL A 283 -0.19 -11.90 -20.54
N LEU A 284 -0.52 -12.82 -19.62
CA LEU A 284 -1.79 -13.57 -19.68
C LEU A 284 -3.01 -12.66 -19.59
N PHE A 285 -2.97 -11.60 -18.77
CA PHE A 285 -4.05 -10.62 -18.71
C PHE A 285 -4.20 -9.84 -20.01
N VAL A 286 -3.09 -9.44 -20.65
CA VAL A 286 -3.13 -8.77 -21.95
C VAL A 286 -3.77 -9.71 -22.99
N VAL A 287 -3.31 -10.94 -23.09
CA VAL A 287 -3.87 -11.94 -24.02
C VAL A 287 -5.36 -12.17 -23.77
N ALA A 288 -5.75 -12.29 -22.50
CA ALA A 288 -7.15 -12.48 -22.12
C ALA A 288 -8.03 -11.28 -22.45
N ALA A 289 -7.51 -10.06 -22.31
CA ALA A 289 -8.21 -8.84 -22.67
C ALA A 289 -8.65 -8.85 -24.15
N PHE A 290 -7.78 -9.35 -25.04
CA PHE A 290 -8.09 -9.43 -26.46
C PHE A 290 -8.90 -10.68 -26.83
N ARG A 291 -8.52 -11.86 -26.31
CA ARG A 291 -9.15 -13.15 -26.68
C ARG A 291 -10.44 -13.45 -25.93
N GLY A 292 -10.68 -12.84 -24.78
CA GLY A 292 -11.89 -13.05 -23.99
C GLY A 292 -11.87 -14.27 -23.06
N THR A 293 -10.71 -14.88 -22.85
CA THR A 293 -10.54 -16.08 -22.03
C THR A 293 -10.01 -15.73 -20.65
N TRP A 294 -10.89 -15.54 -19.67
CA TRP A 294 -10.50 -15.19 -18.31
C TRP A 294 -9.95 -16.34 -17.46
N ARG A 295 -10.12 -17.56 -17.93
CA ARG A 295 -9.66 -18.75 -17.18
C ARG A 295 -8.16 -18.74 -16.96
N LEU A 296 -7.36 -18.46 -18.00
CA LEU A 296 -5.90 -18.44 -17.92
C LEU A 296 -5.34 -17.42 -16.93
N PRO A 297 -5.70 -16.11 -16.97
CA PRO A 297 -5.17 -15.16 -16.00
C PRO A 297 -5.69 -15.42 -14.58
N VAL A 298 -6.92 -15.90 -14.39
CA VAL A 298 -7.43 -16.27 -13.06
C VAL A 298 -6.63 -17.43 -12.47
N THR A 299 -6.34 -18.47 -13.25
CA THR A 299 -5.45 -19.56 -12.81
C THR A 299 -4.04 -19.07 -12.57
N GLY A 300 -3.53 -18.14 -13.40
CA GLY A 300 -2.22 -17.50 -13.18
C GLY A 300 -2.13 -16.73 -11.86
N VAL A 301 -3.15 -15.95 -11.53
CA VAL A 301 -3.22 -15.27 -10.23
C VAL A 301 -3.26 -16.27 -9.07
N ALA A 302 -4.08 -17.32 -9.17
CA ALA A 302 -4.15 -18.36 -8.13
C ALA A 302 -2.77 -19.03 -7.92
N VAL A 303 -2.09 -19.38 -9.02
CA VAL A 303 -0.73 -19.93 -8.96
C VAL A 303 0.25 -18.94 -8.34
N THR A 304 0.17 -17.64 -8.69
CA THR A 304 1.03 -16.61 -8.09
C THR A 304 0.80 -16.49 -6.59
N VAL A 305 -0.46 -16.50 -6.13
CA VAL A 305 -0.79 -16.45 -4.70
C VAL A 305 -0.26 -17.68 -3.98
N ILE A 306 -0.47 -18.87 -4.52
CA ILE A 306 0.05 -20.12 -3.93
C ILE A 306 1.59 -20.09 -3.92
N ALA A 307 2.22 -19.68 -5.02
CA ALA A 307 3.67 -19.54 -5.10
C ALA A 307 4.21 -18.52 -4.08
N ALA A 308 3.53 -17.40 -3.88
CA ALA A 308 3.91 -16.39 -2.88
C ALA A 308 3.84 -16.95 -1.45
N LEU A 309 2.81 -17.74 -1.12
CA LEU A 309 2.67 -18.38 0.18
C LEU A 309 3.74 -19.47 0.40
N VAL A 310 4.00 -20.28 -0.63
CA VAL A 310 4.95 -21.39 -0.54
C VAL A 310 6.39 -20.89 -0.62
N LEU A 311 6.74 -20.16 -1.70
CA LEU A 311 8.12 -19.73 -1.94
C LEU A 311 8.51 -18.50 -1.13
N GLY A 312 7.58 -17.55 -0.93
CA GLY A 312 7.84 -16.33 -0.15
C GLY A 312 7.72 -16.51 1.36
N GLY A 313 7.02 -17.56 1.83
CA GLY A 313 6.80 -17.80 3.26
C GLY A 313 7.26 -19.16 3.74
N ALA A 314 6.59 -20.24 3.33
CA ALA A 314 6.84 -21.57 3.86
C ALA A 314 8.26 -22.09 3.57
N TYR A 315 8.76 -21.92 2.35
CA TYR A 315 10.07 -22.43 1.94
C TYR A 315 11.23 -21.77 2.71
N PRO A 316 11.34 -20.43 2.82
CA PRO A 316 12.37 -19.82 3.67
C PRO A 316 12.29 -20.24 5.14
N ALA A 317 11.06 -20.34 5.69
CA ALA A 317 10.85 -20.80 7.06
C ALA A 317 11.32 -22.24 7.28
N LEU A 318 11.06 -23.15 6.33
CA LEU A 318 11.54 -24.54 6.37
C LEU A 318 13.07 -24.60 6.28
N VAL A 319 13.68 -23.81 5.38
CA VAL A 319 15.14 -23.73 5.28
C VAL A 319 15.75 -23.23 6.59
N GLN A 320 15.18 -22.17 7.17
CA GLN A 320 15.62 -21.65 8.46
C GLN A 320 15.49 -22.68 9.57
N GLN A 321 14.34 -23.37 9.68
CA GLN A 321 14.07 -24.31 10.76
C GLN A 321 14.89 -25.60 10.68
N PHE A 322 14.99 -26.20 9.48
CA PHE A 322 15.55 -27.54 9.33
C PHE A 322 17.01 -27.56 8.86
N ARG A 323 17.47 -26.52 8.17
CA ARG A 323 18.83 -26.45 7.65
C ARG A 323 19.72 -25.52 8.45
N VAL A 324 19.24 -24.30 8.73
CA VAL A 324 20.06 -23.25 9.38
C VAL A 324 20.13 -23.49 10.88
N ARG A 325 19.00 -23.56 11.58
CA ARG A 325 18.96 -23.69 13.06
C ARG A 325 19.82 -24.82 13.65
N PRO A 326 19.86 -26.03 13.06
CA PRO A 326 20.70 -27.11 13.63
C PRO A 326 22.18 -26.81 13.56
N ASN A 327 22.65 -25.98 12.61
CA ASN A 327 24.06 -25.63 12.43
C ASN A 327 24.22 -24.13 12.10
N GLN A 328 23.55 -23.29 12.87
CA GLN A 328 23.43 -21.84 12.63
C GLN A 328 24.79 -21.17 12.52
N ARG A 329 25.72 -21.52 13.45
CA ARG A 329 27.06 -20.91 13.47
C ARG A 329 27.82 -21.10 12.16
N SER A 330 27.74 -22.28 11.56
CA SER A 330 28.45 -22.56 10.30
C SER A 330 27.81 -21.84 9.10
N PHE A 331 26.47 -21.81 9.02
CA PHE A 331 25.78 -21.20 7.88
C PHE A 331 25.72 -19.68 7.95
N GLU A 332 25.60 -19.09 9.13
CA GLU A 332 25.43 -17.64 9.28
C GLU A 332 26.75 -16.90 9.51
N SER A 333 27.83 -17.57 9.97
CA SER A 333 29.13 -16.95 10.22
C SER A 333 29.65 -16.11 9.06
N PRO A 334 29.60 -16.53 7.78
CA PRO A 334 30.11 -15.72 6.68
C PRO A 334 29.33 -14.41 6.47
N TYR A 335 28.01 -14.41 6.75
CA TYR A 335 27.15 -13.23 6.61
C TYR A 335 27.32 -12.28 7.78
N ILE A 336 27.45 -12.80 8.99
CA ILE A 336 27.77 -12.03 10.19
C ILE A 336 29.15 -11.37 10.05
N GLN A 337 30.15 -12.12 9.55
CA GLN A 337 31.49 -11.56 9.32
C GLN A 337 31.46 -10.38 8.33
N ARG A 338 30.75 -10.52 7.21
CA ARG A 338 30.58 -9.39 6.27
C ARG A 338 29.92 -8.17 6.92
N ASN A 339 28.98 -8.36 7.84
CA ASN A 339 28.34 -7.27 8.56
C ASN A 339 29.33 -6.61 9.54
N ILE A 340 30.16 -7.40 10.23
CA ILE A 340 31.23 -6.90 11.11
C ILE A 340 32.23 -6.08 10.29
N ASP A 341 32.73 -6.64 9.19
CA ASP A 341 33.71 -5.96 8.33
C ASP A 341 33.17 -4.63 7.77
N ALA A 342 31.91 -4.63 7.31
CA ALA A 342 31.24 -3.41 6.83
C ALA A 342 31.05 -2.37 7.96
N THR A 343 30.78 -2.82 9.18
CA THR A 343 30.63 -1.94 10.33
C THR A 343 31.97 -1.35 10.74
N LEU A 344 33.03 -2.16 10.78
CA LEU A 344 34.37 -1.68 11.07
C LEU A 344 34.84 -0.65 10.02
N ALA A 345 34.58 -0.93 8.73
CA ALA A 345 34.88 0.00 7.65
C ALA A 345 34.12 1.34 7.79
N ALA A 346 32.81 1.27 8.10
CA ALA A 346 31.97 2.44 8.26
C ALA A 346 32.40 3.37 9.41
N TYR A 347 32.96 2.80 10.47
CA TYR A 347 33.49 3.56 11.60
C TYR A 347 35.00 3.87 11.50
N GLY A 348 35.68 3.45 10.42
CA GLY A 348 37.12 3.65 10.24
C GLY A 348 37.96 2.85 11.22
N LEU A 349 37.44 1.71 11.69
CA LEU A 349 38.06 0.85 12.68
C LEU A 349 38.75 -0.37 12.05
N GLU A 350 39.04 -0.35 10.76
CA GLU A 350 39.64 -1.46 10.01
C GLU A 350 41.05 -1.81 10.49
N ASN A 351 41.80 -0.82 11.02
CA ASN A 351 43.20 -0.93 11.42
C ASN A 351 43.36 -0.98 12.96
N LEU A 352 42.34 -1.41 13.68
CA LEU A 352 42.46 -1.61 15.14
C LEU A 352 43.37 -2.80 15.44
N ASP A 353 44.41 -2.55 16.20
CA ASP A 353 45.23 -3.63 16.79
C ASP A 353 44.54 -4.24 18.00
N TYR A 354 43.92 -5.39 17.82
CA TYR A 354 43.25 -6.11 18.90
C TYR A 354 44.28 -6.87 19.74
N GLN A 355 44.66 -6.33 20.89
CA GLN A 355 45.42 -7.11 21.89
C GLN A 355 44.48 -8.08 22.59
N THR A 356 44.47 -9.34 22.14
CA THR A 356 43.60 -10.40 22.70
C THR A 356 44.12 -10.94 24.02
N ASN A 357 45.38 -10.69 24.39
CA ASN A 357 46.03 -11.18 25.61
C ASN A 357 46.51 -9.97 26.43
N TYR A 358 45.57 -9.31 27.11
CA TYR A 358 45.94 -8.31 28.13
C TYR A 358 46.15 -9.06 29.47
N ASP A 359 47.39 -9.36 29.80
CA ASP A 359 47.77 -9.84 31.13
C ASP A 359 47.74 -8.63 32.09
N ALA A 360 46.62 -8.49 32.79
CA ALA A 360 46.54 -7.53 33.89
C ALA A 360 47.47 -8.01 34.99
N ALA A 361 48.63 -7.38 35.12
CA ALA A 361 49.52 -7.64 36.23
C ALA A 361 48.83 -7.39 37.56
N THR A 362 48.73 -8.38 38.40
CA THR A 362 48.10 -8.30 39.74
C THR A 362 48.93 -7.47 40.74
N THR A 363 50.22 -7.18 40.40
CA THR A 363 51.12 -6.30 41.16
C THR A 363 51.80 -5.32 40.21
N ALA A 364 51.48 -4.04 40.34
CA ALA A 364 52.14 -2.97 39.60
C ALA A 364 53.56 -2.75 40.14
N SER A 365 54.59 -2.93 39.29
CA SER A 365 55.96 -2.50 39.60
C SER A 365 56.16 -1.08 39.19
N ALA A 366 57.05 -0.34 39.84
CA ALA A 366 57.27 1.10 39.69
C ALA A 366 57.68 1.59 38.26
N GLY A 367 57.86 0.74 37.28
CA GLY A 367 58.12 1.09 35.88
C GLY A 367 57.01 0.67 34.90
N GLN A 368 55.90 0.07 35.39
CA GLN A 368 54.82 -0.41 34.52
C GLN A 368 53.89 0.70 33.99
N PHE A 369 53.88 1.84 34.68
CA PHE A 369 53.06 2.98 34.29
C PHE A 369 53.74 3.91 33.23
N ASP A 370 55.04 3.69 32.96
CA ASP A 370 55.78 4.40 31.92
C ASP A 370 55.70 3.70 30.54
N ASN A 371 54.93 2.65 30.40
CA ASN A 371 54.77 1.97 29.12
C ASN A 371 53.77 2.73 28.24
N GLU A 372 54.17 3.04 27.04
CA GLU A 372 53.36 3.83 26.05
C GLU A 372 51.98 3.26 25.82
N THR A 373 51.75 1.98 26.06
CA THR A 373 50.43 1.29 25.98
C THR A 373 49.43 1.73 27.05
N LEU A 374 49.86 2.27 28.17
CA LEU A 374 48.98 2.75 29.25
C LEU A 374 48.76 4.27 29.18
N THR A 375 49.61 5.01 28.46
CA THR A 375 49.53 6.45 28.29
C THR A 375 48.76 6.88 27.03
N SER A 376 48.44 5.93 26.13
CA SER A 376 47.71 6.18 24.88
C SER A 376 46.18 5.84 24.95
N GLN A 377 45.64 5.54 26.13
CA GLN A 377 44.20 5.36 26.32
C GLN A 377 43.54 6.65 26.83
#